data_38fe61dd0e86c1acf846f2fed16548bc
#
_entry.id   38fe61dd0e86c1acf846f2fed16548bc
#
_cell.length_a   1.000
_cell.length_b   1.000
_cell.length_c   1.000
_cell.angle_alpha   90.00
_cell.angle_beta   90.00
_cell.angle_gamma   90.00
#
_symmetry.space_group_name_H-M   'P 1'
#
loop_
_entity.id
_entity.type
_entity.pdbx_description
1 polymer ?
#
loop_
_entity_poly.entity_id
_entity_poly.type
_entity_poly.pdbx_seq_one_letter_code
_entity_poly.pdbx_strand_id
1 'polypeptide(L)'
;MYIMVKIYLQPAQLQTVLPKTNTLRLWGAFVVVQLILMAYQSFVVGDTKQIYGLLHGLVSFIQMILVIWIAYTVQKMAIQRYEDAVKFVKSVMISLIVYIVVIVLPQIAFIDGAFWLSHIINPIAGLFERHWLDRNFYDNGSYVATLWRVNGLEPEASFLALLLGLTFSPLLIMIAEEPLKNFKNRKWLFWLTWALLAIIVVILFMAKTTTGFLMIGLLAVAYWFAAPRKQKLFIAGGVVIALIAVAAAYQFVPSVNAMLNQWLFQKDGTDNRLGGTIGLIGAWLHHPLFGVGYGYEGHYIVQNLPEWSKNNAEYMDVYKNQSYPILNDVFGWLARYGVIFVLIGFWLLLGLITRAVKTLGRLKQSASDHVMFYRVMIKSFLVTVAITIVTAGITPANATSWPMLLMLFFYWRVVHLAEDELQNEGI
;
A
#
# COMPACT_ATOMS: atom_id res chain seq x y z
N MET A 1 -2.10 12.75 -19.42
CA MET A 1 -2.20 12.60 -20.88
C MET A 1 -3.42 11.75 -21.30
N TYR A 2 -3.59 10.46 -20.90
CA TYR A 2 -4.72 9.60 -21.27
C TYR A 2 -6.10 10.27 -21.04
N ILE A 3 -6.34 10.81 -19.84
CA ILE A 3 -7.60 11.48 -19.47
C ILE A 3 -7.85 12.69 -20.39
N MET A 4 -6.85 13.53 -20.61
CA MET A 4 -6.98 14.73 -21.46
C MET A 4 -7.33 14.37 -22.90
N VAL A 5 -6.66 13.36 -23.47
CA VAL A 5 -6.94 12.87 -24.81
C VAL A 5 -8.35 12.30 -24.90
N LYS A 6 -8.77 11.47 -23.93
CA LYS A 6 -10.12 10.90 -23.92
C LYS A 6 -11.22 11.97 -23.76
N ILE A 7 -11.04 12.93 -22.86
CA ILE A 7 -12.00 14.04 -22.69
C ILE A 7 -12.06 14.92 -23.94
N TYR A 8 -10.91 15.18 -24.57
CA TYR A 8 -10.86 15.94 -25.81
C TYR A 8 -11.61 15.23 -26.95
N LEU A 9 -11.42 13.93 -27.08
CA LEU A 9 -12.09 13.13 -28.14
C LEU A 9 -13.57 12.87 -27.84
N GLN A 10 -13.97 12.82 -26.57
CA GLN A 10 -15.32 12.47 -26.13
C GLN A 10 -15.75 13.32 -24.91
N PRO A 11 -16.01 14.61 -25.10
CA PRO A 11 -16.32 15.53 -23.98
C PRO A 11 -17.56 15.12 -23.17
N ALA A 12 -18.54 14.44 -23.78
CA ALA A 12 -19.71 13.92 -23.09
C ALA A 12 -19.35 12.90 -21.98
N GLN A 13 -18.22 12.23 -22.05
CA GLN A 13 -17.76 11.34 -21.00
C GLN A 13 -17.36 12.05 -19.70
N LEU A 14 -17.08 13.34 -19.74
CA LEU A 14 -16.76 14.12 -18.54
C LEU A 14 -17.89 14.06 -17.52
N GLN A 15 -19.13 14.18 -17.96
CA GLN A 15 -20.32 14.09 -17.06
C GLN A 15 -20.46 12.71 -16.42
N THR A 16 -20.12 11.66 -17.16
CA THR A 16 -20.19 10.29 -16.62
C THR A 16 -19.11 9.96 -15.61
N VAL A 17 -18.00 10.69 -15.67
CA VAL A 17 -16.82 10.47 -14.79
C VAL A 17 -16.97 11.21 -13.45
N LEU A 18 -17.74 12.28 -13.37
CA LEU A 18 -17.91 13.00 -12.13
C LEU A 18 -18.52 12.11 -11.03
N PRO A 19 -18.03 12.20 -9.79
CA PRO A 19 -18.67 11.53 -8.65
C PRO A 19 -20.09 12.08 -8.43
N LYS A 20 -20.89 11.30 -7.71
CA LYS A 20 -22.25 11.77 -7.30
C LYS A 20 -22.15 13.09 -6.51
N THR A 21 -23.10 13.98 -6.67
CA THR A 21 -23.13 15.31 -6.05
C THR A 21 -22.86 15.26 -4.52
N ASN A 22 -23.43 14.28 -3.82
CA ASN A 22 -23.19 14.16 -2.38
C ASN A 22 -21.74 13.79 -2.05
N THR A 23 -21.10 12.97 -2.88
CA THR A 23 -19.68 12.66 -2.72
C THR A 23 -18.81 13.90 -2.97
N LEU A 24 -19.13 14.70 -4.00
CA LEU A 24 -18.45 15.95 -4.27
C LEU A 24 -18.61 16.97 -3.13
N ARG A 25 -19.81 17.06 -2.52
CA ARG A 25 -20.05 17.93 -1.36
C ARG A 25 -19.20 17.50 -0.15
N LEU A 26 -19.14 16.19 0.13
CA LEU A 26 -18.30 15.67 1.22
C LEU A 26 -16.81 15.96 0.98
N TRP A 27 -16.33 15.73 -0.24
CA TRP A 27 -14.96 16.05 -0.63
C TRP A 27 -14.68 17.55 -0.55
N GLY A 28 -15.61 18.38 -1.03
CA GLY A 28 -15.50 19.83 -0.94
C GLY A 28 -15.41 20.30 0.52
N ALA A 29 -16.28 19.78 1.39
CA ALA A 29 -16.24 20.10 2.81
C ALA A 29 -14.91 19.68 3.45
N PHE A 30 -14.41 18.49 3.16
CA PHE A 30 -13.10 18.03 3.62
C PHE A 30 -11.98 18.97 3.18
N VAL A 31 -11.93 19.32 1.90
CA VAL A 31 -10.90 20.24 1.34
C VAL A 31 -10.96 21.61 2.02
N VAL A 32 -12.15 22.20 2.13
CA VAL A 32 -12.33 23.53 2.75
C VAL A 32 -11.87 23.50 4.21
N VAL A 33 -12.30 22.51 4.99
CA VAL A 33 -11.88 22.39 6.41
C VAL A 33 -10.36 22.23 6.53
N GLN A 34 -9.74 21.40 5.69
CA GLN A 34 -8.28 21.23 5.72
C GLN A 34 -7.55 22.53 5.34
N LEU A 35 -8.01 23.26 4.35
CA LEU A 35 -7.41 24.56 3.97
C LEU A 35 -7.53 25.59 5.10
N ILE A 36 -8.69 25.65 5.77
CA ILE A 36 -8.88 26.53 6.94
C ILE A 36 -7.93 26.15 8.07
N LEU A 37 -7.82 24.85 8.39
CA LEU A 37 -6.90 24.36 9.42
C LEU A 37 -5.44 24.66 9.07
N MET A 38 -5.02 24.43 7.83
CA MET A 38 -3.66 24.73 7.39
C MET A 38 -3.35 26.23 7.50
N ALA A 39 -4.29 27.09 7.09
CA ALA A 39 -4.13 28.54 7.25
C ALA A 39 -4.05 28.93 8.73
N TYR A 40 -4.95 28.42 9.58
CA TYR A 40 -4.92 28.67 11.02
C TYR A 40 -3.61 28.23 11.66
N GLN A 41 -3.17 27.02 11.36
CA GLN A 41 -1.91 26.47 11.91
C GLN A 41 -0.68 27.27 11.46
N SER A 42 -0.67 27.82 10.24
CA SER A 42 0.43 28.66 9.79
C SER A 42 0.59 29.94 10.63
N PHE A 43 -0.51 30.47 11.20
CA PHE A 43 -0.46 31.60 12.13
C PHE A 43 -0.06 31.19 13.55
N VAL A 44 -0.54 30.03 14.03
CA VAL A 44 -0.35 29.58 15.43
C VAL A 44 1.04 28.99 15.64
N VAL A 45 1.48 28.11 14.73
CA VAL A 45 2.75 27.40 14.84
C VAL A 45 3.91 28.23 14.28
N GLY A 46 3.64 29.06 13.27
CA GLY A 46 4.66 29.84 12.56
C GLY A 46 5.63 28.94 11.77
N ASP A 47 6.76 29.53 11.36
CA ASP A 47 7.82 28.80 10.67
C ASP A 47 8.72 28.08 11.70
N THR A 48 8.51 26.79 11.87
CA THR A 48 9.38 25.93 12.67
C THR A 48 10.11 24.92 11.76
N LYS A 49 11.27 24.42 12.21
CA LYS A 49 12.02 23.40 11.48
C LYS A 49 11.24 22.09 11.31
N GLN A 50 10.17 21.89 12.09
CA GLN A 50 9.36 20.67 12.11
C GLN A 50 8.17 20.69 11.16
N ILE A 51 8.01 21.77 10.38
CA ILE A 51 7.01 21.88 9.33
C ILE A 51 7.67 22.35 8.02
N TYR A 52 7.14 21.87 6.92
CA TYR A 52 7.64 22.28 5.59
C TYR A 52 7.09 23.62 5.12
N GLY A 53 6.39 24.35 6.00
CA GLY A 53 5.71 25.60 5.68
C GLY A 53 4.39 25.43 4.93
N LEU A 54 3.57 26.50 4.94
CA LEU A 54 2.22 26.46 4.38
C LEU A 54 2.22 26.14 2.88
N LEU A 55 3.13 26.73 2.11
CA LEU A 55 3.17 26.52 0.65
C LEU A 55 3.48 25.07 0.29
N HIS A 56 4.49 24.47 0.92
CA HIS A 56 4.84 23.07 0.69
C HIS A 56 3.69 22.13 1.12
N GLY A 57 3.08 22.39 2.28
CA GLY A 57 1.90 21.68 2.73
C GLY A 57 0.73 21.76 1.74
N LEU A 58 0.43 22.93 1.21
CA LEU A 58 -0.61 23.14 0.19
C LEU A 58 -0.31 22.35 -1.09
N VAL A 59 0.91 22.44 -1.61
CA VAL A 59 1.32 21.69 -2.81
C VAL A 59 1.15 20.20 -2.59
N SER A 60 1.64 19.66 -1.46
CA SER A 60 1.52 18.24 -1.13
C SER A 60 0.07 17.79 -0.95
N PHE A 61 -0.77 18.62 -0.32
CA PHE A 61 -2.20 18.36 -0.16
C PHE A 61 -2.94 18.34 -1.51
N ILE A 62 -2.67 19.30 -2.38
CA ILE A 62 -3.24 19.35 -3.73
C ILE A 62 -2.77 18.14 -4.54
N GLN A 63 -1.49 17.78 -4.48
CA GLN A 63 -0.98 16.57 -5.14
C GLN A 63 -1.71 15.30 -4.67
N MET A 64 -1.93 15.13 -3.37
CA MET A 64 -2.68 14.00 -2.83
C MET A 64 -4.10 13.95 -3.42
N ILE A 65 -4.83 15.07 -3.43
CA ILE A 65 -6.18 15.14 -3.99
C ILE A 65 -6.18 14.81 -5.48
N LEU A 66 -5.23 15.37 -6.23
CA LEU A 66 -5.10 15.11 -7.66
C LEU A 66 -4.80 13.64 -7.96
N VAL A 67 -3.91 13.02 -7.19
CA VAL A 67 -3.57 11.59 -7.34
C VAL A 67 -4.81 10.72 -7.11
N ILE A 68 -5.59 11.01 -6.05
CA ILE A 68 -6.83 10.27 -5.76
C ILE A 68 -7.83 10.45 -6.91
N TRP A 69 -8.05 11.68 -7.35
CA TRP A 69 -8.99 11.96 -8.44
C TRP A 69 -8.54 11.33 -9.76
N ILE A 70 -7.28 11.45 -10.13
CA ILE A 70 -6.74 10.86 -11.35
C ILE A 70 -6.89 9.33 -11.30
N ALA A 71 -6.56 8.69 -10.19
CA ALA A 71 -6.73 7.24 -10.03
C ALA A 71 -8.18 6.80 -10.20
N TYR A 72 -9.13 7.50 -9.54
CA TYR A 72 -10.57 7.28 -9.70
C TYR A 72 -11.01 7.45 -11.16
N THR A 73 -10.63 8.57 -11.78
CA THR A 73 -11.05 8.92 -13.14
C THR A 73 -10.52 7.94 -14.18
N VAL A 74 -9.22 7.59 -14.07
CA VAL A 74 -8.59 6.60 -14.96
C VAL A 74 -9.34 5.27 -14.90
N GLN A 75 -9.60 4.76 -13.70
CA GLN A 75 -10.28 3.48 -13.55
C GLN A 75 -11.73 3.53 -14.05
N LYS A 76 -12.44 4.61 -13.78
CA LYS A 76 -13.82 4.77 -14.24
C LYS A 76 -13.93 4.86 -15.77
N MET A 77 -12.93 5.50 -16.42
CA MET A 77 -12.89 5.61 -17.88
C MET A 77 -12.33 4.38 -18.58
N ALA A 78 -11.35 3.73 -17.98
CA ALA A 78 -10.66 2.60 -18.59
C ALA A 78 -11.42 1.28 -18.41
N ILE A 79 -12.14 1.11 -17.30
CA ILE A 79 -12.84 -0.13 -16.95
C ILE A 79 -14.35 0.06 -17.10
N GLN A 80 -14.84 -0.13 -18.32
CA GLN A 80 -16.28 0.04 -18.62
C GLN A 80 -17.00 -1.31 -18.75
N ARG A 81 -16.29 -2.36 -19.14
CA ARG A 81 -16.81 -3.70 -19.43
C ARG A 81 -15.94 -4.76 -18.78
N TYR A 82 -16.45 -5.97 -18.72
CA TYR A 82 -15.73 -7.15 -18.28
C TYR A 82 -14.36 -7.33 -18.96
N GLU A 83 -14.32 -7.19 -20.30
CA GLU A 83 -13.09 -7.37 -21.08
C GLU A 83 -12.01 -6.35 -20.69
N ASP A 84 -12.39 -5.14 -20.34
CA ASP A 84 -11.46 -4.09 -19.89
C ASP A 84 -10.87 -4.47 -18.52
N ALA A 85 -11.70 -5.00 -17.61
CA ALA A 85 -11.23 -5.48 -16.32
C ALA A 85 -10.24 -6.64 -16.47
N VAL A 86 -10.51 -7.58 -17.38
CA VAL A 86 -9.60 -8.69 -17.71
C VAL A 86 -8.28 -8.18 -18.30
N LYS A 87 -8.32 -7.19 -19.21
CA LYS A 87 -7.12 -6.56 -19.78
C LYS A 87 -6.31 -5.87 -18.69
N PHE A 88 -6.96 -5.16 -17.77
CA PHE A 88 -6.28 -4.50 -16.66
C PHE A 88 -5.54 -5.51 -15.78
N VAL A 89 -6.18 -6.61 -15.38
CA VAL A 89 -5.52 -7.67 -14.59
C VAL A 89 -4.31 -8.25 -15.34
N LYS A 90 -4.42 -8.50 -16.64
CA LYS A 90 -3.27 -8.94 -17.46
C LYS A 90 -2.15 -7.92 -17.44
N SER A 91 -2.46 -6.63 -17.58
CA SER A 91 -1.47 -5.54 -17.52
C SER A 91 -0.79 -5.46 -16.16
N VAL A 92 -1.54 -5.62 -15.06
CA VAL A 92 -0.99 -5.67 -13.70
C VAL A 92 -0.01 -6.83 -13.54
N MET A 93 -0.35 -8.03 -14.05
CA MET A 93 0.54 -9.20 -14.02
C MET A 93 1.82 -8.98 -14.84
N ILE A 94 1.70 -8.41 -16.04
CA ILE A 94 2.84 -8.08 -16.89
C ILE A 94 3.73 -7.04 -16.21
N SER A 95 3.13 -5.98 -15.65
CA SER A 95 3.87 -4.94 -14.93
C SER A 95 4.65 -5.50 -13.74
N LEU A 96 4.05 -6.43 -12.98
CA LEU A 96 4.74 -7.12 -11.88
C LEU A 96 5.94 -7.92 -12.40
N ILE A 97 5.78 -8.68 -13.48
CA ILE A 97 6.88 -9.48 -14.07
C ILE A 97 8.00 -8.55 -14.53
N VAL A 98 7.66 -7.49 -15.26
CA VAL A 98 8.65 -6.51 -15.74
C VAL A 98 9.37 -5.86 -14.57
N TYR A 99 8.64 -5.45 -13.53
CA TYR A 99 9.21 -4.85 -12.33
C TYR A 99 10.18 -5.80 -11.60
N ILE A 100 9.79 -7.07 -11.43
CA ILE A 100 10.67 -8.06 -10.82
C ILE A 100 11.91 -8.28 -11.67
N VAL A 101 11.75 -8.52 -12.98
CA VAL A 101 12.86 -8.90 -13.87
C VAL A 101 13.81 -7.74 -14.14
N VAL A 102 13.29 -6.52 -14.34
CA VAL A 102 14.09 -5.37 -14.77
C VAL A 102 14.68 -4.61 -13.59
N ILE A 103 14.00 -4.60 -12.44
CA ILE A 103 14.40 -3.79 -11.28
C ILE A 103 14.88 -4.65 -10.11
N VAL A 104 14.03 -5.58 -9.65
CA VAL A 104 14.28 -6.28 -8.38
C VAL A 104 15.36 -7.36 -8.49
N LEU A 105 15.30 -8.21 -9.52
CA LEU A 105 16.33 -9.25 -9.74
C LEU A 105 17.72 -8.67 -9.96
N PRO A 106 17.92 -7.61 -10.76
CA PRO A 106 19.22 -6.92 -10.84
C PRO A 106 19.70 -6.35 -9.52
N GLN A 107 18.80 -5.83 -8.64
CA GLN A 107 19.22 -5.41 -7.29
C GLN A 107 19.70 -6.59 -6.44
N ILE A 108 19.03 -7.74 -6.52
CA ILE A 108 19.46 -8.95 -5.83
C ILE A 108 20.84 -9.38 -6.33
N ALA A 109 21.03 -9.43 -7.64
CA ALA A 109 22.32 -9.78 -8.23
C ALA A 109 23.43 -8.76 -7.89
N PHE A 110 23.12 -7.47 -7.79
CA PHE A 110 24.03 -6.44 -7.32
C PHE A 110 24.50 -6.72 -5.88
N ILE A 111 23.56 -7.08 -4.99
CA ILE A 111 23.87 -7.45 -3.59
C ILE A 111 24.83 -8.66 -3.55
N ASP A 112 24.65 -9.61 -4.47
CA ASP A 112 25.48 -10.82 -4.59
C ASP A 112 26.80 -10.57 -5.37
N GLY A 113 27.18 -9.31 -5.67
CA GLY A 113 28.47 -8.94 -6.24
C GLY A 113 28.46 -8.57 -7.72
N ALA A 114 27.32 -8.60 -8.41
CA ALA A 114 27.23 -8.16 -9.82
C ALA A 114 27.15 -6.62 -9.93
N PHE A 115 28.13 -5.91 -9.41
CA PHE A 115 28.14 -4.44 -9.29
C PHE A 115 28.04 -3.70 -10.63
N TRP A 116 28.45 -4.33 -11.74
CA TRP A 116 28.31 -3.78 -13.09
C TRP A 116 26.86 -3.49 -13.49
N LEU A 117 25.89 -4.16 -12.87
CA LEU A 117 24.45 -3.94 -13.14
C LEU A 117 24.00 -2.53 -12.74
N SER A 118 24.69 -1.84 -11.84
CA SER A 118 24.39 -0.46 -11.47
C SER A 118 24.42 0.46 -12.69
N HIS A 119 25.34 0.25 -13.63
CA HIS A 119 25.43 1.05 -14.87
C HIS A 119 24.19 0.92 -15.77
N ILE A 120 23.48 -0.20 -15.69
CA ILE A 120 22.25 -0.44 -16.47
C ILE A 120 21.03 0.07 -15.70
N ILE A 121 21.01 -0.14 -14.39
CA ILE A 121 19.86 0.16 -13.54
C ILE A 121 19.74 1.65 -13.21
N ASN A 122 20.87 2.32 -12.94
CA ASN A 122 20.87 3.74 -12.56
C ASN A 122 20.16 4.66 -13.56
N PRO A 123 20.34 4.54 -14.89
CA PRO A 123 19.59 5.37 -15.84
C PRO A 123 18.08 5.11 -15.81
N ILE A 124 17.66 3.84 -15.59
CA ILE A 124 16.24 3.47 -15.49
C ILE A 124 15.68 3.98 -14.16
N ALA A 125 16.44 3.77 -13.09
CA ALA A 125 16.05 4.19 -11.75
C ALA A 125 15.87 5.70 -11.67
N GLY A 126 16.82 6.48 -12.17
CA GLY A 126 16.75 7.94 -12.17
C GLY A 126 15.50 8.52 -12.84
N LEU A 127 14.82 7.76 -13.71
CA LEU A 127 13.56 8.15 -14.34
C LEU A 127 12.31 7.78 -13.50
N PHE A 128 12.37 6.73 -12.70
CA PHE A 128 11.20 6.12 -12.07
C PHE A 128 11.29 5.95 -10.56
N GLU A 129 12.50 6.07 -9.98
CA GLU A 129 12.63 5.92 -8.54
C GLU A 129 11.93 7.03 -7.77
N ARG A 130 11.39 6.67 -6.61
CA ARG A 130 10.80 7.62 -5.69
C ARG A 130 11.87 8.05 -4.69
N HIS A 131 12.27 9.32 -4.78
CA HIS A 131 13.22 9.88 -3.84
C HIS A 131 12.55 10.22 -2.50
N TRP A 132 13.30 10.00 -1.42
CA TRP A 132 12.98 10.52 -0.10
C TRP A 132 14.24 11.13 0.52
N LEU A 133 14.16 12.38 0.91
CA LEU A 133 15.33 13.17 1.24
C LEU A 133 16.30 13.22 0.03
N ASP A 134 17.54 13.54 0.24
CA ASP A 134 18.56 13.61 -0.82
C ASP A 134 19.24 12.24 -1.09
N ARG A 135 18.52 11.13 -0.86
CA ARG A 135 19.07 9.79 -1.05
C ARG A 135 18.96 9.36 -2.50
N ASN A 136 20.08 8.90 -3.03
CA ASN A 136 20.13 8.15 -4.28
C ASN A 136 20.07 6.65 -3.96
N PHE A 137 19.13 5.91 -4.56
CA PHE A 137 18.86 4.52 -4.20
C PHE A 137 19.81 3.51 -4.87
N TYR A 138 20.60 3.91 -5.84
CA TYR A 138 21.46 3.01 -6.62
C TYR A 138 22.94 3.37 -6.59
N ASP A 139 23.30 4.54 -6.08
CA ASP A 139 24.67 4.98 -5.91
C ASP A 139 25.13 4.88 -4.44
N ASN A 140 26.33 5.39 -4.15
CA ASN A 140 26.86 5.48 -2.80
C ASN A 140 25.89 6.20 -1.86
N GLY A 141 25.54 5.54 -0.75
CA GLY A 141 24.51 6.02 0.19
C GLY A 141 23.12 5.39 -0.01
N SER A 142 22.90 4.63 -1.08
CA SER A 142 21.66 3.90 -1.31
C SER A 142 21.44 2.76 -0.31
N TYR A 143 20.18 2.40 -0.07
CA TYR A 143 19.86 1.23 0.77
C TYR A 143 20.47 -0.07 0.22
N VAL A 144 20.54 -0.22 -1.10
CA VAL A 144 21.15 -1.40 -1.73
C VAL A 144 22.65 -1.43 -1.48
N ALA A 145 23.35 -0.31 -1.70
CA ALA A 145 24.81 -0.23 -1.59
C ALA A 145 25.30 -0.17 -0.14
N THR A 146 24.53 0.47 0.78
CA THR A 146 24.98 0.68 2.17
C THR A 146 24.43 -0.34 3.15
N LEU A 147 23.19 -0.81 2.94
CA LEU A 147 22.48 -1.69 3.86
C LEU A 147 22.20 -3.08 3.29
N TRP A 148 22.59 -3.33 2.04
CA TRP A 148 22.39 -4.62 1.35
C TRP A 148 20.93 -5.07 1.43
N ARG A 149 19.97 -4.14 1.19
CA ARG A 149 18.52 -4.34 1.27
C ARG A 149 17.89 -4.06 -0.08
N VAL A 150 17.03 -4.95 -0.51
CA VAL A 150 16.24 -4.75 -1.74
C VAL A 150 15.11 -3.78 -1.46
N ASN A 151 15.02 -2.68 -2.23
CA ASN A 151 13.97 -1.67 -2.12
C ASN A 151 13.25 -1.38 -3.45
N GLY A 152 13.68 -1.99 -4.57
CA GLY A 152 13.11 -1.71 -5.89
C GLY A 152 13.24 -0.22 -6.25
N LEU A 153 12.19 0.36 -6.83
CA LEU A 153 12.10 1.80 -7.11
C LEU A 153 11.49 2.59 -5.93
N GLU A 154 11.28 1.94 -4.80
CA GLU A 154 10.68 2.59 -3.63
C GLU A 154 11.75 3.24 -2.75
N PRO A 155 11.40 4.33 -2.02
CA PRO A 155 12.32 5.06 -1.16
C PRO A 155 12.96 4.19 -0.08
N GLU A 156 12.20 3.18 0.39
CA GLU A 156 12.65 2.24 1.41
C GLU A 156 12.17 0.82 1.09
N ALA A 157 12.89 -0.16 1.61
CA ALA A 157 12.53 -1.55 1.48
C ALA A 157 11.18 -1.90 2.15
N SER A 158 10.74 -1.12 3.14
CA SER A 158 9.41 -1.23 3.74
C SER A 158 8.30 -0.88 2.76
N PHE A 159 8.49 0.14 1.90
CA PHE A 159 7.52 0.51 0.87
C PHE A 159 7.46 -0.52 -0.26
N LEU A 160 8.59 -1.13 -0.63
CA LEU A 160 8.59 -2.27 -1.55
C LEU A 160 7.77 -3.44 -0.97
N ALA A 161 7.95 -3.74 0.32
CA ALA A 161 7.19 -4.80 0.97
C ALA A 161 5.68 -4.52 0.95
N LEU A 162 5.27 -3.27 1.17
CA LEU A 162 3.88 -2.84 1.06
C LEU A 162 3.35 -2.93 -0.37
N LEU A 163 4.14 -2.46 -1.35
CA LEU A 163 3.77 -2.53 -2.76
C LEU A 163 3.50 -3.97 -3.18
N LEU A 164 4.41 -4.89 -2.91
CA LEU A 164 4.25 -6.29 -3.26
C LEU A 164 3.16 -6.99 -2.44
N GLY A 165 3.12 -6.73 -1.14
CA GLY A 165 2.21 -7.39 -0.20
C GLY A 165 0.75 -6.95 -0.32
N LEU A 166 0.49 -5.67 -0.56
CA LEU A 166 -0.87 -5.12 -0.61
C LEU A 166 -1.44 -5.02 -2.02
N THR A 167 -0.58 -4.67 -3.01
CA THR A 167 -1.05 -4.41 -4.37
C THR A 167 -1.16 -5.68 -5.21
N PHE A 168 -0.17 -6.56 -5.13
CA PHE A 168 -0.06 -7.71 -6.03
C PHE A 168 -0.42 -9.03 -5.37
N SER A 169 0.06 -9.29 -4.16
CA SER A 169 -0.06 -10.61 -3.53
C SER A 169 -1.48 -11.10 -3.29
N PRO A 170 -2.45 -10.25 -2.82
CA PRO A 170 -3.84 -10.70 -2.65
C PRO A 170 -4.48 -11.17 -3.95
N LEU A 171 -4.18 -10.48 -5.07
CA LEU A 171 -4.64 -10.86 -6.40
C LEU A 171 -4.06 -12.21 -6.83
N LEU A 172 -2.75 -12.40 -6.64
CA LEU A 172 -2.07 -13.64 -6.98
C LEU A 172 -2.60 -14.82 -6.15
N ILE A 173 -2.80 -14.64 -4.84
CA ILE A 173 -3.35 -15.67 -3.94
C ILE A 173 -4.74 -16.11 -4.43
N MET A 174 -5.61 -15.16 -4.76
CA MET A 174 -6.96 -15.51 -5.20
C MET A 174 -6.97 -16.17 -6.58
N ILE A 175 -6.09 -15.76 -7.51
CA ILE A 175 -5.95 -16.41 -8.82
C ILE A 175 -5.36 -17.83 -8.68
N ALA A 176 -4.45 -18.04 -7.73
CA ALA A 176 -3.86 -19.36 -7.46
C ALA A 176 -4.90 -20.34 -6.90
N GLU A 177 -5.77 -19.88 -5.99
CA GLU A 177 -6.81 -20.70 -5.37
C GLU A 177 -8.05 -20.94 -6.25
N GLU A 178 -8.46 -19.94 -6.99
CA GLU A 178 -9.58 -20.02 -7.92
C GLU A 178 -9.12 -19.59 -9.32
N PRO A 179 -8.43 -20.46 -10.07
CA PRO A 179 -7.87 -20.07 -11.35
C PRO A 179 -8.96 -19.66 -12.34
N LEU A 180 -8.79 -18.49 -12.93
CA LEU A 180 -9.70 -17.93 -13.93
C LEU A 180 -9.87 -18.91 -15.10
N LYS A 181 -11.06 -18.94 -15.71
CA LYS A 181 -11.40 -19.87 -16.81
C LYS A 181 -10.33 -19.89 -17.92
N ASN A 182 -9.80 -18.71 -18.26
CA ASN A 182 -8.71 -18.56 -19.24
C ASN A 182 -7.35 -19.10 -18.76
N PHE A 183 -7.16 -19.27 -17.45
CA PHE A 183 -5.94 -19.81 -16.83
C PHE A 183 -6.05 -21.32 -16.61
N LYS A 184 -7.26 -21.86 -16.43
CA LYS A 184 -7.48 -23.29 -16.17
C LYS A 184 -6.97 -24.17 -17.30
N ASN A 185 -7.07 -23.70 -18.54
CA ASN A 185 -6.61 -24.44 -19.73
C ASN A 185 -5.10 -24.29 -20.00
N ARG A 186 -4.40 -23.48 -19.22
CA ARG A 186 -2.97 -23.19 -19.38
C ARG A 186 -2.22 -23.47 -18.10
N LYS A 187 -1.81 -24.70 -17.86
CA LYS A 187 -1.08 -25.14 -16.66
C LYS A 187 0.15 -24.27 -16.34
N TRP A 188 0.81 -23.71 -17.35
CA TRP A 188 1.95 -22.83 -17.15
C TRP A 188 1.60 -21.53 -16.43
N LEU A 189 0.39 -20.98 -16.63
CA LEU A 189 -0.07 -19.77 -15.91
C LEU A 189 -0.29 -20.05 -14.41
N PHE A 190 -0.78 -21.23 -14.09
CA PHE A 190 -0.90 -21.69 -12.69
C PHE A 190 0.49 -21.73 -12.04
N TRP A 191 1.45 -22.38 -12.68
CA TRP A 191 2.81 -22.44 -12.14
C TRP A 191 3.50 -21.08 -12.09
N LEU A 192 3.27 -20.21 -13.08
CA LEU A 192 3.77 -18.83 -13.08
C LEU A 192 3.22 -18.05 -11.88
N THR A 193 1.94 -18.19 -11.54
CA THR A 193 1.35 -17.51 -10.39
C THR A 193 2.01 -17.95 -9.08
N TRP A 194 2.23 -19.23 -8.90
CA TRP A 194 2.94 -19.78 -7.73
C TRP A 194 4.42 -19.36 -7.71
N ALA A 195 5.08 -19.35 -8.86
CA ALA A 195 6.46 -18.87 -8.95
C ALA A 195 6.56 -17.39 -8.56
N LEU A 196 5.64 -16.54 -9.02
CA LEU A 196 5.59 -15.12 -8.64
C LEU A 196 5.36 -14.95 -7.14
N LEU A 197 4.45 -15.71 -6.53
CA LEU A 197 4.24 -15.68 -5.08
C LEU A 197 5.50 -16.09 -4.32
N ALA A 198 6.17 -17.17 -4.75
CA ALA A 198 7.42 -17.62 -4.13
C ALA A 198 8.52 -16.56 -4.27
N ILE A 199 8.67 -15.95 -5.44
CA ILE A 199 9.63 -14.86 -5.68
C ILE A 199 9.31 -13.66 -4.78
N ILE A 200 8.03 -13.28 -4.64
CA ILE A 200 7.63 -12.18 -3.74
C ILE A 200 8.03 -12.49 -2.30
N VAL A 201 7.80 -13.71 -1.81
CA VAL A 201 8.22 -14.10 -0.44
C VAL A 201 9.72 -13.96 -0.27
N VAL A 202 10.53 -14.40 -1.26
CA VAL A 202 11.98 -14.22 -1.24
C VAL A 202 12.35 -12.73 -1.21
N ILE A 203 11.71 -11.90 -2.04
CA ILE A 203 11.96 -10.44 -2.07
C ILE A 203 11.62 -9.81 -0.72
N LEU A 204 10.47 -10.17 -0.12
CA LEU A 204 10.05 -9.67 1.19
C LEU A 204 11.08 -10.02 2.29
N PHE A 205 11.66 -11.21 2.21
CA PHE A 205 12.73 -11.63 3.10
C PHE A 205 14.02 -10.80 2.85
N MET A 206 14.42 -10.62 1.60
CA MET A 206 15.61 -9.84 1.21
C MET A 206 15.43 -8.32 1.43
N ALA A 207 14.21 -7.85 1.57
CA ALA A 207 13.95 -6.48 2.00
C ALA A 207 14.46 -6.19 3.42
N LYS A 208 14.68 -7.22 4.24
CA LYS A 208 15.25 -7.13 5.61
C LYS A 208 14.55 -6.05 6.44
N THR A 209 13.22 -6.07 6.45
CA THR A 209 12.40 -5.09 7.18
C THR A 209 11.37 -5.77 8.06
N THR A 210 11.04 -5.18 9.19
CA THR A 210 9.92 -5.62 10.03
C THR A 210 8.62 -5.70 9.23
N THR A 211 8.39 -4.74 8.33
CA THR A 211 7.23 -4.72 7.42
C THR A 211 7.24 -5.90 6.45
N GLY A 212 8.41 -6.29 5.91
CA GLY A 212 8.54 -7.46 5.04
C GLY A 212 8.18 -8.76 5.76
N PHE A 213 8.68 -8.95 6.98
CA PHE A 213 8.33 -10.12 7.80
C PHE A 213 6.86 -10.13 8.19
N LEU A 214 6.29 -8.97 8.57
CA LEU A 214 4.87 -8.81 8.81
C LEU A 214 4.03 -9.22 7.58
N MET A 215 4.42 -8.76 6.39
CA MET A 215 3.74 -9.12 5.15
C MET A 215 3.77 -10.62 4.88
N ILE A 216 4.92 -11.29 5.04
CA ILE A 216 5.00 -12.76 4.89
C ILE A 216 3.98 -13.44 5.80
N GLY A 217 3.91 -13.04 7.08
CA GLY A 217 2.94 -13.57 8.03
C GLY A 217 1.49 -13.31 7.61
N LEU A 218 1.17 -12.06 7.22
CA LEU A 218 -0.19 -11.70 6.79
C LEU A 218 -0.60 -12.42 5.50
N LEU A 219 0.31 -12.60 4.55
CA LEU A 219 0.05 -13.34 3.32
C LEU A 219 -0.17 -14.84 3.58
N ALA A 220 0.58 -15.44 4.52
CA ALA A 220 0.37 -16.82 4.94
C ALA A 220 -1.03 -17.00 5.58
N VAL A 221 -1.44 -16.05 6.44
CA VAL A 221 -2.78 -16.04 7.04
C VAL A 221 -3.85 -15.85 5.96
N ALA A 222 -3.66 -14.90 5.03
CA ALA A 222 -4.59 -14.65 3.94
C ALA A 222 -4.75 -15.90 3.05
N TYR A 223 -3.64 -16.55 2.72
CA TYR A 223 -3.64 -17.80 1.97
C TYR A 223 -4.38 -18.92 2.72
N TRP A 224 -4.12 -19.05 4.01
CA TRP A 224 -4.82 -20.04 4.84
C TRP A 224 -6.35 -19.83 4.86
N PHE A 225 -6.81 -18.56 4.92
CA PHE A 225 -8.25 -18.26 4.84
C PHE A 225 -8.83 -18.55 3.45
N ALA A 226 -8.07 -18.26 2.39
CA ALA A 226 -8.49 -18.48 1.00
C ALA A 226 -8.58 -19.96 0.62
N ALA A 227 -7.68 -20.77 1.17
CA ALA A 227 -7.51 -22.17 0.81
C ALA A 227 -8.73 -23.04 1.16
N PRO A 228 -9.00 -24.09 0.37
CA PRO A 228 -10.02 -25.09 0.65
C PRO A 228 -9.81 -25.77 2.03
N ARG A 229 -10.90 -26.16 2.66
CA ARG A 229 -10.84 -26.79 4.01
C ARG A 229 -9.85 -27.93 4.11
N LYS A 230 -9.72 -28.75 3.06
CA LYS A 230 -8.81 -29.91 3.04
C LYS A 230 -7.34 -29.51 3.06
N GLN A 231 -7.00 -28.34 2.55
CA GLN A 231 -5.61 -27.85 2.50
C GLN A 231 -5.21 -27.04 3.75
N LYS A 232 -6.17 -26.54 4.53
CA LYS A 232 -5.90 -25.66 5.68
C LYS A 232 -4.97 -26.30 6.72
N LEU A 233 -5.14 -27.61 6.98
CA LEU A 233 -4.29 -28.32 7.92
C LEU A 233 -2.86 -28.47 7.39
N PHE A 234 -2.69 -28.74 6.10
CA PHE A 234 -1.37 -28.81 5.47
C PHE A 234 -0.67 -27.45 5.45
N ILE A 235 -1.40 -26.37 5.16
CA ILE A 235 -0.87 -25.01 5.20
C ILE A 235 -0.44 -24.65 6.62
N ALA A 236 -1.30 -24.89 7.62
CA ALA A 236 -0.98 -24.67 9.03
C ALA A 236 0.25 -25.48 9.47
N GLY A 237 0.32 -26.76 9.08
CA GLY A 237 1.49 -27.60 9.33
C GLY A 237 2.75 -27.06 8.68
N GLY A 238 2.66 -26.61 7.42
CA GLY A 238 3.77 -25.99 6.69
C GLY A 238 4.26 -24.69 7.36
N VAL A 239 3.34 -23.85 7.83
CA VAL A 239 3.68 -22.62 8.58
C VAL A 239 4.38 -22.97 9.90
N VAL A 240 3.88 -23.96 10.64
CA VAL A 240 4.51 -24.42 11.89
C VAL A 240 5.93 -24.95 11.61
N ILE A 241 6.11 -25.78 10.59
CA ILE A 241 7.42 -26.30 10.19
C ILE A 241 8.35 -25.16 9.80
N ALA A 242 7.88 -24.16 9.03
CA ALA A 242 8.67 -22.99 8.66
C ALA A 242 9.09 -22.18 9.89
N LEU A 243 8.19 -21.97 10.86
CA LEU A 243 8.52 -21.27 12.11
C LEU A 243 9.56 -22.05 12.94
N ILE A 244 9.42 -23.37 13.03
CA ILE A 244 10.42 -24.22 13.69
C ILE A 244 11.78 -24.14 12.97
N ALA A 245 11.77 -24.19 11.64
CA ALA A 245 13.00 -24.08 10.85
C ALA A 245 13.69 -22.71 11.04
N VAL A 246 12.92 -21.61 11.06
CA VAL A 246 13.44 -20.27 11.35
C VAL A 246 13.98 -20.18 12.77
N ALA A 247 13.28 -20.73 13.76
CA ALA A 247 13.75 -20.77 15.15
C ALA A 247 15.03 -21.60 15.30
N ALA A 248 15.11 -22.75 14.64
CA ALA A 248 16.32 -23.57 14.61
C ALA A 248 17.47 -22.81 13.89
N ALA A 249 17.21 -22.19 12.75
CA ALA A 249 18.21 -21.39 12.04
C ALA A 249 18.69 -20.20 12.88
N TYR A 250 17.80 -19.55 13.62
CA TYR A 250 18.17 -18.49 14.57
C TYR A 250 19.11 -18.98 15.67
N GLN A 251 18.88 -20.20 16.16
CA GLN A 251 19.72 -20.77 17.22
C GLN A 251 21.08 -21.30 16.71
N PHE A 252 21.11 -21.90 15.53
CA PHE A 252 22.27 -22.68 15.07
C PHE A 252 23.03 -22.02 13.91
N VAL A 253 22.47 -20.99 13.23
CA VAL A 253 23.11 -20.33 12.08
C VAL A 253 23.45 -18.89 12.45
N PRO A 254 24.74 -18.56 12.70
CA PRO A 254 25.15 -17.21 13.16
C PRO A 254 24.68 -16.06 12.25
N SER A 255 24.70 -16.26 10.92
CA SER A 255 24.26 -15.25 9.96
C SER A 255 22.76 -14.96 10.05
N VAL A 256 21.93 -15.99 10.30
CA VAL A 256 20.49 -15.84 10.48
C VAL A 256 20.18 -15.17 11.83
N ASN A 257 20.90 -15.56 12.88
CA ASN A 257 20.82 -14.92 14.19
C ASN A 257 21.13 -13.42 14.10
N ALA A 258 22.28 -13.06 13.52
CA ALA A 258 22.68 -11.67 13.35
C ALA A 258 21.65 -10.88 12.52
N MET A 259 21.17 -11.46 11.44
CA MET A 259 20.17 -10.82 10.57
C MET A 259 18.84 -10.58 11.31
N LEU A 260 18.30 -11.57 12.01
CA LEU A 260 17.03 -11.45 12.72
C LEU A 260 17.14 -10.49 13.92
N ASN A 261 18.27 -10.49 14.64
CA ASN A 261 18.52 -9.52 15.69
C ASN A 261 18.57 -8.11 15.12
N GLN A 262 19.36 -7.88 14.08
CA GLN A 262 19.53 -6.56 13.48
C GLN A 262 18.24 -5.99 12.89
N TRP A 263 17.39 -6.83 12.26
CA TRP A 263 16.24 -6.33 11.48
C TRP A 263 14.87 -6.58 12.12
N LEU A 264 14.80 -7.40 13.17
CA LEU A 264 13.54 -7.75 13.81
C LEU A 264 13.57 -7.53 15.34
N PHE A 265 14.50 -8.16 16.06
CA PHE A 265 14.44 -8.19 17.52
C PHE A 265 15.16 -7.02 18.20
N GLN A 266 16.30 -6.58 17.67
CA GLN A 266 17.14 -5.51 18.24
C GLN A 266 17.29 -4.34 17.26
N LYS A 267 16.24 -4.08 16.48
CA LYS A 267 16.26 -3.04 15.47
C LYS A 267 16.31 -1.66 16.13
N ASP A 268 17.34 -0.88 15.79
CA ASP A 268 17.40 0.54 16.09
C ASP A 268 16.19 1.28 15.48
N GLY A 269 15.69 2.30 16.18
CA GLY A 269 14.55 3.08 15.72
C GLY A 269 13.16 2.49 16.06
N THR A 270 13.09 1.36 16.80
CA THR A 270 11.81 0.87 17.37
C THR A 270 11.20 1.91 18.31
N ASP A 271 12.05 2.61 19.06
CA ASP A 271 11.67 3.68 19.98
C ASP A 271 11.01 4.85 19.22
N ASN A 272 11.50 5.19 18.04
CA ASN A 272 10.87 6.22 17.19
C ASN A 272 9.45 5.84 16.78
N ARG A 273 9.19 4.57 16.47
CA ARG A 273 7.84 4.12 16.06
C ARG A 273 6.86 4.18 17.21
N LEU A 274 7.26 3.68 18.38
CA LEU A 274 6.41 3.71 19.59
C LEU A 274 6.24 5.14 20.07
N GLY A 275 7.33 5.89 20.20
CA GLY A 275 7.30 7.30 20.61
C GLY A 275 6.51 8.17 19.64
N GLY A 276 6.73 8.02 18.33
CA GLY A 276 5.96 8.70 17.28
C GLY A 276 4.47 8.37 17.32
N THR A 277 4.10 7.10 17.63
CA THR A 277 2.70 6.72 17.81
C THR A 277 2.09 7.40 19.03
N ILE A 278 2.80 7.46 20.15
CA ILE A 278 2.36 8.19 21.35
C ILE A 278 2.23 9.69 21.03
N GLY A 279 3.19 10.27 20.31
CA GLY A 279 3.13 11.65 19.83
C GLY A 279 1.91 11.94 18.95
N LEU A 280 1.56 11.01 18.06
CA LEU A 280 0.34 11.11 17.23
C LEU A 280 -0.94 11.04 18.06
N ILE A 281 -0.99 10.14 19.05
CA ILE A 281 -2.13 10.06 19.98
C ILE A 281 -2.28 11.37 20.75
N GLY A 282 -1.17 11.93 21.27
CA GLY A 282 -1.16 13.23 21.93
C GLY A 282 -1.67 14.35 21.02
N ALA A 283 -1.16 14.44 19.81
CA ALA A 283 -1.61 15.41 18.80
C ALA A 283 -3.12 15.29 18.52
N TRP A 284 -3.63 14.05 18.36
CA TRP A 284 -5.06 13.81 18.16
C TRP A 284 -5.90 14.21 19.39
N LEU A 285 -5.47 13.87 20.60
CA LEU A 285 -6.23 14.21 21.83
C LEU A 285 -6.35 15.73 22.04
N HIS A 286 -5.37 16.52 21.59
CA HIS A 286 -5.45 17.98 21.60
C HIS A 286 -6.37 18.54 20.50
N HIS A 287 -6.52 17.83 19.37
CA HIS A 287 -7.32 18.24 18.22
C HIS A 287 -8.27 17.14 17.74
N PRO A 288 -9.21 16.63 18.56
CA PRO A 288 -9.89 15.36 18.32
C PRO A 288 -10.86 15.37 17.12
N LEU A 289 -11.54 16.48 16.87
CA LEU A 289 -12.64 16.51 15.89
C LEU A 289 -12.16 16.61 14.44
N PHE A 290 -11.28 17.57 14.14
CA PHE A 290 -10.84 17.89 12.79
C PHE A 290 -9.34 17.68 12.56
N GLY A 291 -8.60 17.30 13.60
CA GLY A 291 -7.15 17.13 13.59
C GLY A 291 -6.39 18.46 13.56
N VAL A 292 -5.07 18.35 13.40
CA VAL A 292 -4.17 19.50 13.33
C VAL A 292 -4.05 20.12 11.94
N GLY A 293 -4.61 19.46 10.90
CA GLY A 293 -4.45 19.89 9.52
C GLY A 293 -3.25 19.27 8.83
N TYR A 294 -3.32 19.18 7.49
CA TYR A 294 -2.32 18.53 6.66
C TYR A 294 -0.97 19.24 6.71
N GLY A 295 0.10 18.49 7.01
CA GLY A 295 1.48 19.00 7.03
C GLY A 295 1.93 19.63 8.34
N TYR A 296 1.06 19.73 9.35
CA TYR A 296 1.39 20.29 10.67
C TYR A 296 1.55 19.22 11.75
N GLU A 297 1.25 17.97 11.45
CA GLU A 297 1.32 16.87 12.41
C GLU A 297 2.72 16.68 13.00
N GLY A 298 3.79 16.88 12.23
CA GLY A 298 5.16 16.72 12.69
C GLY A 298 5.50 17.59 13.90
N HIS A 299 5.02 18.84 13.93
CA HIS A 299 5.18 19.75 15.06
C HIS A 299 4.53 19.17 16.32
N TYR A 300 3.26 18.78 16.23
CA TYR A 300 2.52 18.27 17.37
C TYR A 300 3.02 16.89 17.83
N ILE A 301 3.53 16.05 16.92
CA ILE A 301 4.19 14.81 17.30
C ILE A 301 5.37 15.11 18.21
N VAL A 302 6.27 16.01 17.79
CA VAL A 302 7.48 16.36 18.56
C VAL A 302 7.15 16.93 19.94
N GLN A 303 6.10 17.75 20.07
CA GLN A 303 5.64 18.27 21.35
C GLN A 303 5.15 17.19 22.31
N ASN A 304 4.59 16.11 21.80
CA ASN A 304 4.01 15.02 22.58
C ASN A 304 4.89 13.77 22.64
N LEU A 305 6.14 13.83 22.11
CA LEU A 305 7.08 12.72 22.18
C LEU A 305 7.52 12.45 23.62
N PRO A 306 7.50 11.19 24.09
CA PRO A 306 8.14 10.82 25.33
C PRO A 306 9.65 11.08 25.31
N GLU A 307 10.24 11.52 26.42
CA GLU A 307 11.67 11.84 26.49
C GLU A 307 12.58 10.66 26.10
N TRP A 308 12.19 9.44 26.50
CA TRP A 308 12.97 8.25 26.15
C TRP A 308 13.09 8.02 24.61
N SER A 309 12.09 8.44 23.84
CA SER A 309 12.11 8.29 22.36
C SER A 309 12.96 9.34 21.65
N LYS A 310 13.42 10.37 22.36
CA LYS A 310 14.30 11.40 21.82
C LYS A 310 15.78 11.04 21.91
N ASN A 311 16.13 9.97 22.66
CA ASN A 311 17.50 9.57 22.96
C ASN A 311 18.07 8.54 21.98
N ASN A 312 17.81 8.72 20.69
CA ASN A 312 18.36 7.85 19.65
C ASN A 312 18.96 8.68 18.49
N ALA A 313 19.88 8.06 17.73
CA ALA A 313 20.60 8.73 16.65
C ALA A 313 19.65 9.25 15.55
N GLU A 314 18.65 8.45 15.14
CA GLU A 314 17.71 8.85 14.08
C GLU A 314 16.91 10.11 14.47
N TYR A 315 16.47 10.22 15.73
CA TYR A 315 15.82 11.43 16.20
C TYR A 315 16.79 12.62 16.23
N MET A 316 17.97 12.45 16.79
CA MET A 316 18.94 13.54 16.95
C MET A 316 19.48 14.06 15.62
N ASP A 317 19.74 13.18 14.66
CA ASP A 317 20.34 13.53 13.37
C ASP A 317 19.31 13.99 12.34
N VAL A 318 18.07 13.43 12.39
CA VAL A 318 17.03 13.67 11.38
C VAL A 318 15.84 14.41 11.97
N TYR A 319 15.06 13.77 12.83
CA TYR A 319 13.72 14.27 13.20
C TYR A 319 13.71 15.51 14.10
N LYS A 320 14.76 15.74 14.84
CA LYS A 320 14.92 16.99 15.64
C LYS A 320 14.95 18.24 14.77
N ASN A 321 15.47 18.13 13.54
CA ASN A 321 15.70 19.24 12.62
C ASN A 321 14.78 19.23 11.39
N GLN A 322 13.87 18.25 11.30
CA GLN A 322 12.93 18.08 10.20
C GLN A 322 11.54 17.71 10.71
N SER A 323 10.55 17.68 9.81
CA SER A 323 9.21 17.20 10.15
C SER A 323 9.25 15.74 10.60
N TYR A 324 8.65 15.45 11.75
CA TYR A 324 8.55 14.08 12.24
C TYR A 324 7.59 13.27 11.35
N PRO A 325 7.99 12.11 10.83
CA PRO A 325 7.15 11.35 9.92
C PRO A 325 5.99 10.66 10.65
N ILE A 326 4.89 10.41 9.93
CA ILE A 326 3.82 9.55 10.41
C ILE A 326 4.29 8.10 10.33
N LEU A 327 4.51 7.46 11.47
CA LEU A 327 4.98 6.07 11.58
C LEU A 327 3.86 5.06 11.89
N ASN A 328 2.62 5.54 11.99
CA ASN A 328 1.39 4.73 12.16
C ASN A 328 0.24 5.45 11.46
N ASP A 329 -0.37 4.81 10.46
CA ASP A 329 -1.38 5.46 9.62
C ASP A 329 -2.68 5.76 10.37
N VAL A 330 -3.15 4.85 11.22
CA VAL A 330 -4.44 5.06 11.93
C VAL A 330 -4.37 6.30 12.81
N PHE A 331 -3.35 6.39 13.66
CA PHE A 331 -3.18 7.56 14.52
C PHE A 331 -2.71 8.79 13.75
N GLY A 332 -2.00 8.59 12.64
CA GLY A 332 -1.63 9.65 11.70
C GLY A 332 -2.85 10.30 11.05
N TRP A 333 -3.82 9.50 10.62
CA TRP A 333 -5.08 10.04 10.07
C TRP A 333 -5.91 10.74 11.14
N LEU A 334 -5.98 10.18 12.34
CA LEU A 334 -6.68 10.81 13.47
C LEU A 334 -6.03 12.14 13.84
N ALA A 335 -4.71 12.20 13.97
CA ALA A 335 -3.98 13.43 14.27
C ALA A 335 -4.15 14.49 13.16
N ARG A 336 -4.04 14.09 11.90
CA ARG A 336 -4.06 14.99 10.72
C ARG A 336 -5.47 15.47 10.39
N TYR A 337 -6.46 14.57 10.37
CA TYR A 337 -7.81 14.83 9.84
C TYR A 337 -8.90 14.84 10.90
N GLY A 338 -8.60 14.36 12.13
CA GLY A 338 -9.57 14.22 13.22
C GLY A 338 -10.54 13.06 13.02
N VAL A 339 -11.29 12.77 14.09
CA VAL A 339 -12.20 11.63 14.13
C VAL A 339 -13.35 11.74 13.12
N ILE A 340 -13.83 12.95 12.83
CA ILE A 340 -14.99 13.16 11.96
C ILE A 340 -14.67 12.66 10.53
N PHE A 341 -13.56 13.11 9.94
CA PHE A 341 -13.20 12.72 8.57
C PHE A 341 -12.71 11.28 8.49
N VAL A 342 -12.04 10.79 9.52
CA VAL A 342 -11.62 9.37 9.59
C VAL A 342 -12.85 8.46 9.64
N LEU A 343 -13.87 8.78 10.44
CA LEU A 343 -15.11 8.01 10.50
C LEU A 343 -15.90 8.07 9.19
N ILE A 344 -15.95 9.22 8.51
CA ILE A 344 -16.58 9.35 7.18
C ILE A 344 -15.84 8.45 6.17
N GLY A 345 -14.52 8.51 6.14
CA GLY A 345 -13.71 7.65 5.26
C GLY A 345 -13.93 6.16 5.53
N PHE A 346 -13.94 5.79 6.81
CA PHE A 346 -14.20 4.42 7.24
C PHE A 346 -15.62 3.96 6.88
N TRP A 347 -16.62 4.81 7.06
CA TRP A 347 -18.00 4.54 6.66
C TRP A 347 -18.13 4.30 5.15
N LEU A 348 -17.46 5.11 4.32
CA LEU A 348 -17.45 4.91 2.86
C LEU A 348 -16.78 3.57 2.48
N LEU A 349 -15.67 3.22 3.15
CA LEU A 349 -15.00 1.95 2.95
C LEU A 349 -15.88 0.78 3.38
N LEU A 350 -16.54 0.86 4.55
CA LEU A 350 -17.51 -0.15 5.02
C LEU A 350 -18.67 -0.32 4.05
N GLY A 351 -19.15 0.78 3.46
CA GLY A 351 -20.16 0.74 2.42
C GLY A 351 -19.71 -0.09 1.21
N LEU A 352 -18.49 0.11 0.76
CA LEU A 352 -17.90 -0.67 -0.35
C LEU A 352 -17.70 -2.15 0.03
N ILE A 353 -17.19 -2.42 1.24
CA ILE A 353 -17.03 -3.79 1.75
C ILE A 353 -18.37 -4.51 1.81
N THR A 354 -19.39 -3.84 2.36
CA THR A 354 -20.75 -4.42 2.48
C THR A 354 -21.34 -4.74 1.11
N ARG A 355 -21.17 -3.85 0.13
CA ARG A 355 -21.59 -4.09 -1.26
C ARG A 355 -20.82 -5.28 -1.84
N ALA A 356 -19.51 -5.32 -1.70
CA ALA A 356 -18.68 -6.41 -2.20
C ALA A 356 -19.11 -7.79 -1.62
N VAL A 357 -19.38 -7.85 -0.31
CA VAL A 357 -19.84 -9.08 0.35
C VAL A 357 -21.23 -9.50 -0.14
N LYS A 358 -22.18 -8.54 -0.26
CA LYS A 358 -23.52 -8.82 -0.80
C LYS A 358 -23.45 -9.31 -2.25
N THR A 359 -22.67 -8.64 -3.10
CA THR A 359 -22.46 -9.02 -4.50
C THR A 359 -21.86 -10.42 -4.60
N LEU A 360 -20.86 -10.73 -3.76
CA LEU A 360 -20.25 -12.07 -3.67
C LEU A 360 -21.27 -13.17 -3.31
N GLY A 361 -22.23 -12.84 -2.45
CA GLY A 361 -23.35 -13.73 -2.09
C GLY A 361 -24.28 -13.99 -3.28
N ARG A 362 -24.69 -12.93 -3.99
CA ARG A 362 -25.59 -12.99 -5.16
C ARG A 362 -24.95 -13.68 -6.36
N LEU A 363 -23.66 -13.53 -6.59
CA LEU A 363 -22.90 -14.21 -7.64
C LEU A 363 -22.97 -15.75 -7.58
N LYS A 364 -23.38 -16.34 -6.46
CA LYS A 364 -23.63 -17.80 -6.35
C LYS A 364 -24.86 -18.26 -7.14
N GLN A 365 -25.78 -17.36 -7.43
CA GLN A 365 -27.03 -17.63 -8.13
C GLN A 365 -26.96 -17.29 -9.63
N SER A 366 -25.94 -16.55 -10.05
CA SER A 366 -25.73 -16.14 -11.44
C SER A 366 -25.23 -17.30 -12.29
N ALA A 367 -25.75 -17.39 -13.51
CA ALA A 367 -25.33 -18.35 -14.52
C ALA A 367 -24.26 -17.79 -15.49
N SER A 368 -23.83 -16.53 -15.31
CA SER A 368 -22.87 -15.87 -16.17
C SER A 368 -21.51 -16.58 -16.20
N ASP A 369 -20.89 -16.63 -17.36
CA ASP A 369 -19.51 -17.10 -17.54
C ASP A 369 -18.47 -16.21 -16.83
N HIS A 370 -18.84 -15.00 -16.43
CA HIS A 370 -17.95 -14.01 -15.78
C HIS A 370 -17.90 -14.15 -14.26
N VAL A 371 -18.81 -14.94 -13.65
CA VAL A 371 -18.93 -15.12 -12.19
C VAL A 371 -17.60 -15.44 -11.52
N MET A 372 -16.80 -16.34 -12.11
CA MET A 372 -15.52 -16.74 -11.54
C MET A 372 -14.55 -15.54 -11.43
N PHE A 373 -14.49 -14.70 -12.46
CA PHE A 373 -13.63 -13.51 -12.47
C PHE A 373 -14.05 -12.52 -11.39
N TYR A 374 -15.33 -12.16 -11.34
CA TYR A 374 -15.83 -11.22 -10.33
C TYR A 374 -15.60 -11.74 -8.91
N ARG A 375 -15.81 -13.03 -8.69
CA ARG A 375 -15.59 -13.68 -7.40
C ARG A 375 -14.14 -13.59 -6.95
N VAL A 376 -13.19 -13.89 -7.83
CA VAL A 376 -11.76 -13.79 -7.58
C VAL A 376 -11.37 -12.35 -7.27
N MET A 377 -11.82 -11.37 -8.07
CA MET A 377 -11.50 -9.96 -7.87
C MET A 377 -12.09 -9.40 -6.56
N ILE A 378 -13.34 -9.71 -6.26
CA ILE A 378 -13.99 -9.26 -5.01
C ILE A 378 -13.31 -9.88 -3.79
N LYS A 379 -12.94 -11.16 -3.83
CA LYS A 379 -12.17 -11.79 -2.74
C LYS A 379 -10.79 -11.15 -2.60
N SER A 380 -10.10 -10.86 -3.71
CA SER A 380 -8.83 -10.14 -3.70
C SER A 380 -8.96 -8.78 -3.02
N PHE A 381 -10.01 -8.03 -3.32
CA PHE A 381 -10.33 -6.77 -2.66
C PHE A 381 -10.49 -6.93 -1.15
N LEU A 382 -11.29 -7.89 -0.71
CA LEU A 382 -11.54 -8.12 0.73
C LEU A 382 -10.25 -8.50 1.48
N VAL A 383 -9.41 -9.32 0.88
CA VAL A 383 -8.10 -9.68 1.43
C VAL A 383 -7.17 -8.47 1.48
N THR A 384 -7.10 -7.67 0.39
CA THR A 384 -6.31 -6.44 0.36
C THR A 384 -6.72 -5.49 1.49
N VAL A 385 -8.03 -5.26 1.66
CA VAL A 385 -8.55 -4.37 2.73
C VAL A 385 -8.21 -4.91 4.11
N ALA A 386 -8.39 -6.22 4.34
CA ALA A 386 -8.09 -6.82 5.63
C ALA A 386 -6.60 -6.67 6.00
N ILE A 387 -5.69 -6.96 5.06
CA ILE A 387 -4.26 -6.79 5.28
C ILE A 387 -3.92 -5.30 5.47
N THR A 388 -4.51 -4.39 4.67
CA THR A 388 -4.27 -2.94 4.79
C THR A 388 -4.69 -2.40 6.16
N ILE A 389 -5.85 -2.80 6.70
CA ILE A 389 -6.32 -2.36 8.02
C ILE A 389 -5.34 -2.82 9.12
N VAL A 390 -4.92 -4.08 9.09
CA VAL A 390 -3.95 -4.62 10.06
C VAL A 390 -2.62 -3.86 9.95
N THR A 391 -2.13 -3.67 8.74
CA THR A 391 -0.86 -2.99 8.48
C THR A 391 -0.91 -1.52 8.92
N ALA A 392 -1.98 -0.79 8.61
CA ALA A 392 -2.17 0.61 8.98
C ALA A 392 -2.18 0.84 10.50
N GLY A 393 -2.60 -0.17 11.28
CA GLY A 393 -2.55 -0.14 12.74
C GLY A 393 -1.16 -0.35 13.34
N ILE A 394 -0.21 -0.88 12.56
CA ILE A 394 1.14 -1.24 13.03
C ILE A 394 2.23 -0.33 12.43
N THR A 395 2.08 0.05 11.16
CA THR A 395 3.07 0.78 10.37
C THR A 395 2.35 1.63 9.31
N PRO A 396 3.03 2.60 8.66
CA PRO A 396 2.43 3.26 7.51
C PRO A 396 2.11 2.24 6.42
N ALA A 397 0.85 2.15 6.01
CA ALA A 397 0.40 1.24 4.96
C ALA A 397 0.57 1.82 3.53
N ASN A 398 0.93 3.11 3.45
CA ASN A 398 1.05 3.84 2.17
C ASN A 398 -0.22 3.74 1.29
N ALA A 399 -1.39 3.74 1.95
CA ALA A 399 -2.70 3.52 1.32
C ALA A 399 -3.04 4.55 0.23
N THR A 400 -2.40 5.72 0.24
CA THR A 400 -2.55 6.78 -0.77
C THR A 400 -1.52 6.69 -1.90
N SER A 401 -0.69 5.65 -1.93
CA SER A 401 0.24 5.44 -3.05
C SER A 401 -0.52 5.18 -4.36
N TRP A 402 0.07 5.63 -5.47
CA TRP A 402 -0.54 5.48 -6.78
C TRP A 402 -0.96 4.03 -7.12
N PRO A 403 -0.12 2.99 -6.92
CA PRO A 403 -0.53 1.62 -7.21
C PRO A 403 -1.69 1.14 -6.34
N MET A 404 -1.70 1.48 -5.05
CA MET A 404 -2.79 1.12 -4.14
C MET A 404 -4.11 1.77 -4.53
N LEU A 405 -4.09 3.06 -4.87
CA LEU A 405 -5.29 3.78 -5.32
C LEU A 405 -5.82 3.23 -6.65
N LEU A 406 -4.95 2.89 -7.60
CA LEU A 406 -5.36 2.25 -8.84
C LEU A 406 -6.06 0.92 -8.59
N MET A 407 -5.52 0.07 -7.70
CA MET A 407 -6.15 -1.20 -7.35
C MET A 407 -7.45 -1.01 -6.58
N LEU A 408 -7.52 -0.06 -5.64
CA LEU A 408 -8.75 0.25 -4.90
C LEU A 408 -9.89 0.65 -5.84
N PHE A 409 -9.63 1.58 -6.76
CA PHE A 409 -10.63 2.03 -7.72
C PHE A 409 -10.93 1.00 -8.82
N PHE A 410 -9.97 0.14 -9.16
CA PHE A 410 -10.22 -1.04 -9.98
C PHE A 410 -11.22 -1.98 -9.30
N TYR A 411 -10.98 -2.37 -8.04
CA TYR A 411 -11.90 -3.23 -7.30
C TYR A 411 -13.28 -2.58 -7.13
N TRP A 412 -13.33 -1.28 -6.85
CA TRP A 412 -14.58 -0.52 -6.84
C TRP A 412 -15.34 -0.65 -8.16
N ARG A 413 -14.67 -0.54 -9.32
CA ARG A 413 -15.30 -0.72 -10.63
C ARG A 413 -15.77 -2.15 -10.85
N VAL A 414 -14.98 -3.13 -10.45
CA VAL A 414 -15.35 -4.56 -10.59
C VAL A 414 -16.60 -4.89 -9.78
N VAL A 415 -16.74 -4.35 -8.56
CA VAL A 415 -17.97 -4.53 -7.77
C VAL A 415 -19.19 -3.96 -8.51
N HIS A 416 -19.07 -2.75 -9.11
CA HIS A 416 -20.17 -2.17 -9.89
C HIS A 416 -20.50 -2.99 -11.14
N LEU A 417 -19.50 -3.43 -11.91
CA LEU A 417 -19.72 -4.26 -13.10
C LEU A 417 -20.42 -5.58 -12.74
N ALA A 418 -20.04 -6.19 -11.63
CA ALA A 418 -20.72 -7.39 -11.15
C ALA A 418 -22.16 -7.13 -10.71
N GLU A 419 -22.44 -5.99 -10.06
CA GLU A 419 -23.81 -5.58 -9.71
C GLU A 419 -24.66 -5.29 -10.93
N ASP A 420 -24.12 -4.58 -11.93
CA ASP A 420 -24.81 -4.28 -13.18
C ASP A 420 -25.18 -5.58 -13.93
N GLU A 421 -24.27 -6.56 -13.96
CA GLU A 421 -24.51 -7.86 -14.60
C GLU A 421 -25.58 -8.66 -13.86
N LEU A 422 -25.55 -8.73 -12.52
CA LEU A 422 -26.56 -9.39 -11.71
C LEU A 422 -27.94 -8.74 -11.88
N GLN A 423 -27.99 -7.42 -11.98
CA GLN A 423 -29.25 -6.69 -12.22
C GLN A 423 -29.83 -7.02 -13.61
N ASN A 424 -28.98 -7.18 -14.63
CA ASN A 424 -29.42 -7.59 -15.96
C ASN A 424 -29.94 -9.03 -15.99
N GLU A 425 -29.48 -9.91 -15.09
CA GLU A 425 -30.00 -11.27 -14.89
C GLU A 425 -31.27 -11.32 -14.04
N GLY A 426 -31.69 -10.19 -13.44
CA GLY A 426 -32.85 -10.12 -12.54
C GLY A 426 -32.58 -10.69 -11.14
N ILE A 427 -31.33 -10.83 -10.73
CA ILE A 427 -30.87 -11.37 -9.44
C ILE A 427 -30.64 -10.25 -8.42
#